data_84c4b51393bbaa4a5540b69a19555278
#
_entry.id   84c4b51393bbaa4a5540b69a19555278
#
_cell.length_a   1.000
_cell.length_b   1.000
_cell.length_c   1.000
_cell.angle_alpha   90.00
_cell.angle_beta   90.00
_cell.angle_gamma   90.00
#
_symmetry.space_group_name_H-M   'P 1'
#
loop_
_entity.id
_entity.type
_entity.pdbx_description
1 polymer ?
#
loop_
_entity_poly.entity_id
_entity_poly.type
_entity_poly.pdbx_seq_one_letter_code
_entity_poly.pdbx_strand_id
1 'polypeptide(L)'
;FNNKLNRVLKEISSVLGLAQPVEQERKYIVEVTGDIPGAIESDIVQTYLVAEPNCEVRLRQRGWQGKNVYVHTTKKLTANNEQLETERQINQNLYHSLLQQADPYRRTIHKVRKSFIWKGQYFELDKFLEPVQNLVILETKGVIAQEEVNFPPFLRVVKDITGDTNYYNY
;
A
#
# COMPACT_ATOMS: atom_id res chain seq x y z
N PHE A 1 15.10 -1.05 2.39
CA PHE A 1 16.13 -0.02 2.62
C PHE A 1 15.49 1.37 2.83
N ASN A 2 14.52 1.78 2.01
CA ASN A 2 13.89 3.11 2.08
C ASN A 2 13.13 3.40 3.39
N ASN A 3 12.43 2.43 3.98
CA ASN A 3 11.66 2.67 5.21
C ASN A 3 12.53 3.02 6.42
N LYS A 4 13.73 2.45 6.51
CA LYS A 4 14.65 2.75 7.61
C LYS A 4 15.26 4.16 7.45
N LEU A 5 15.59 4.54 6.23
CA LEU A 5 16.10 5.87 5.90
C LEU A 5 15.05 6.95 6.13
N ASN A 6 13.81 6.73 5.66
CA ASN A 6 12.70 7.66 5.87
C ASN A 6 12.36 7.84 7.36
N ARG A 7 12.43 6.77 8.15
CA ARG A 7 12.25 6.87 9.60
C ARG A 7 13.34 7.72 10.25
N VAL A 8 14.60 7.49 9.91
CA VAL A 8 15.73 8.28 10.43
C VAL A 8 15.62 9.74 9.99
N LEU A 9 15.24 10.00 8.73
CA LEU A 9 15.01 11.37 8.23
C LEU A 9 13.86 12.06 8.99
N LYS A 10 12.76 11.35 9.28
CA LYS A 10 11.65 11.87 10.09
C LYS A 10 12.10 12.22 11.51
N GLU A 11 12.86 11.35 12.15
CA GLU A 11 13.40 11.59 13.50
C GLU A 11 14.34 12.80 13.50
N ILE A 12 15.25 12.90 12.54
CA ILE A 12 16.19 14.04 12.41
C ILE A 12 15.42 15.35 12.14
N SER A 13 14.48 15.34 11.21
CA SER A 13 13.67 16.52 10.88
C SER A 13 12.84 17.00 12.06
N SER A 14 12.28 16.06 12.85
CA SER A 14 11.54 16.36 14.07
C SER A 14 12.44 17.07 15.11
N VAL A 15 13.66 16.54 15.33
CA VAL A 15 14.62 17.12 16.28
C VAL A 15 15.09 18.51 15.84
N LEU A 16 15.23 18.73 14.54
CA LEU A 16 15.68 20.01 13.98
C LEU A 16 14.54 21.01 13.75
N GLY A 17 13.29 20.65 14.05
CA GLY A 17 12.11 21.50 13.80
C GLY A 17 11.87 21.80 12.32
N LEU A 18 12.38 20.93 11.42
CA LEU A 18 12.17 21.06 9.98
C LEU A 18 10.79 20.54 9.59
N ALA A 19 10.17 21.16 8.59
CA ALA A 19 8.94 20.67 8.01
C ALA A 19 9.14 19.22 7.50
N GLN A 20 8.30 18.29 7.96
CA GLN A 20 8.33 16.93 7.47
C GLN A 20 7.85 16.92 6.02
N PRO A 21 8.56 16.26 5.08
CA PRO A 21 8.02 16.05 3.77
C PRO A 21 6.76 15.19 3.91
N VAL A 22 5.62 15.75 3.54
CA VAL A 22 4.35 15.00 3.51
C VAL A 22 4.45 14.05 2.32
N GLU A 23 4.67 12.76 2.60
CA GLU A 23 4.60 11.72 1.59
C GLU A 23 3.15 11.65 1.10
N GLN A 24 2.88 12.19 -0.09
CA GLN A 24 1.56 12.10 -0.68
C GLN A 24 1.47 10.85 -1.53
N GLU A 25 0.51 10.02 -1.21
CA GLU A 25 0.11 8.88 -2.03
C GLU A 25 -0.99 9.34 -2.99
N ARG A 26 -0.80 9.11 -4.29
CA ARG A 26 -1.84 9.36 -5.30
C ARG A 26 -2.32 8.04 -5.87
N LYS A 27 -3.63 7.96 -6.10
CA LYS A 27 -4.32 6.75 -6.56
C LYS A 27 -5.19 7.01 -7.76
N TYR A 28 -5.13 6.12 -8.73
CA TYR A 28 -5.86 6.24 -9.97
C TYR A 28 -6.48 4.91 -10.36
N ILE A 29 -7.72 4.91 -10.83
CA ILE A 29 -8.27 3.78 -11.59
C ILE A 29 -7.67 3.88 -13.00
N VAL A 30 -7.13 2.78 -13.48
CA VAL A 30 -6.47 2.72 -14.79
C VAL A 30 -6.88 1.50 -15.59
N GLU A 31 -6.72 1.59 -16.90
CA GLU A 31 -6.74 0.46 -17.82
C GLU A 31 -5.33 0.19 -18.33
N VAL A 32 -4.97 -1.08 -18.41
CA VAL A 32 -3.67 -1.51 -18.96
C VAL A 32 -3.86 -1.73 -20.44
N THR A 33 -3.11 -0.99 -21.25
CA THR A 33 -3.21 -1.01 -22.74
C THR A 33 -2.02 -1.68 -23.39
N GLY A 34 -1.00 -2.07 -22.63
CA GLY A 34 0.20 -2.72 -23.13
C GLY A 34 1.03 -3.38 -22.04
N ASP A 35 2.13 -3.98 -22.44
CA ASP A 35 3.05 -4.62 -21.49
C ASP A 35 3.73 -3.60 -20.57
N ILE A 36 3.98 -4.00 -19.33
CA ILE A 36 4.67 -3.19 -18.31
C ILE A 36 6.11 -3.69 -18.22
N PRO A 37 7.07 -3.00 -18.86
CA PRO A 37 8.44 -3.46 -18.90
C PRO A 37 9.12 -3.38 -17.53
N GLY A 38 9.90 -4.40 -17.18
CA GLY A 38 10.69 -4.43 -15.96
C GLY A 38 9.89 -4.51 -14.66
N ALA A 39 8.60 -4.81 -14.73
CA ALA A 39 7.76 -4.93 -13.55
C ALA A 39 8.12 -6.18 -12.71
N ILE A 40 8.18 -6.00 -11.41
CA ILE A 40 8.26 -7.09 -10.44
C ILE A 40 6.84 -7.42 -9.98
N GLU A 41 6.40 -8.65 -10.28
CA GLU A 41 5.07 -9.12 -9.91
C GLU A 41 5.10 -9.80 -8.54
N SER A 42 4.11 -9.54 -7.72
CA SER A 42 3.89 -10.21 -6.44
C SER A 42 2.41 -10.47 -6.21
N ASP A 43 2.11 -11.66 -5.68
CA ASP A 43 0.78 -12.04 -5.22
C ASP A 43 0.57 -11.52 -3.80
N ILE A 44 -0.58 -10.90 -3.52
CA ILE A 44 -0.86 -10.29 -2.22
C ILE A 44 -2.22 -10.76 -1.72
N VAL A 45 -2.20 -11.41 -0.56
CA VAL A 45 -3.40 -11.71 0.23
C VAL A 45 -3.38 -10.85 1.48
N GLN A 46 -4.44 -10.07 1.70
CA GLN A 46 -4.54 -9.13 2.82
C GLN A 46 -5.83 -9.37 3.59
N THR A 47 -5.69 -9.60 4.89
CA THR A 47 -6.80 -9.86 5.82
C THR A 47 -6.77 -8.83 6.93
N TYR A 48 -7.91 -8.20 7.21
CA TYR A 48 -8.07 -7.31 8.34
C TYR A 48 -8.41 -8.10 9.59
N LEU A 49 -7.88 -7.67 10.72
CA LEU A 49 -8.15 -8.24 12.02
C LEU A 49 -9.14 -7.37 12.79
N VAL A 50 -9.84 -7.96 13.76
CA VAL A 50 -10.62 -7.20 14.74
C VAL A 50 -9.69 -6.24 15.46
N ALA A 51 -10.06 -4.97 15.52
CA ALA A 51 -9.26 -3.92 16.13
C ALA A 51 -10.13 -2.96 16.94
N GLU A 52 -9.49 -2.22 17.85
CA GLU A 52 -10.14 -1.16 18.61
C GLU A 52 -10.54 0.03 17.71
N PRO A 53 -11.46 0.89 18.14
CA PRO A 53 -11.78 2.12 17.44
C PRO A 53 -10.52 2.96 17.16
N ASN A 54 -10.48 3.60 15.99
CA ASN A 54 -9.34 4.38 15.49
C ASN A 54 -8.04 3.58 15.29
N CYS A 55 -8.14 2.25 15.27
CA CYS A 55 -7.04 1.35 14.98
C CYS A 55 -7.43 0.44 13.81
N GLU A 56 -6.54 0.30 12.83
CA GLU A 56 -6.65 -0.70 11.77
C GLU A 56 -5.50 -1.68 11.91
N VAL A 57 -5.82 -2.96 11.97
CA VAL A 57 -4.83 -4.03 12.02
C VAL A 57 -5.03 -4.94 10.83
N ARG A 58 -3.94 -5.24 10.12
CA ARG A 58 -4.01 -6.12 8.95
C ARG A 58 -2.84 -7.08 8.90
N LEU A 59 -3.11 -8.25 8.37
CA LEU A 59 -2.11 -9.23 7.94
C LEU A 59 -1.97 -9.18 6.43
N ARG A 60 -0.74 -9.29 5.96
CA ARG A 60 -0.45 -9.40 4.53
C ARG A 60 0.50 -10.55 4.28
N GLN A 61 0.11 -11.45 3.40
CA GLN A 61 1.00 -12.41 2.77
C GLN A 61 1.38 -11.85 1.40
N ARG A 62 2.67 -11.77 1.12
CA ARG A 62 3.20 -11.36 -0.17
C ARG A 62 4.02 -12.49 -0.75
N GLY A 63 3.56 -13.02 -1.88
CA GLY A 63 4.23 -14.09 -2.63
C GLY A 63 5.09 -13.53 -3.76
N TRP A 64 6.29 -14.08 -3.91
CA TRP A 64 7.19 -13.80 -5.02
C TRP A 64 8.07 -15.02 -5.30
N GLN A 65 8.08 -15.52 -6.54
CA GLN A 65 8.87 -16.67 -6.97
C GLN A 65 8.76 -17.88 -6.03
N GLY A 66 7.53 -18.21 -5.61
CA GLY A 66 7.26 -19.36 -4.73
C GLY A 66 7.64 -19.18 -3.26
N LYS A 67 8.11 -17.99 -2.87
CA LYS A 67 8.41 -17.63 -1.47
C LYS A 67 7.39 -16.64 -0.95
N ASN A 68 7.00 -16.78 0.32
CA ASN A 68 6.06 -15.87 0.99
C ASN A 68 6.77 -15.09 2.09
N VAL A 69 6.41 -13.82 2.17
CA VAL A 69 6.74 -12.93 3.29
C VAL A 69 5.43 -12.54 3.97
N TYR A 70 5.42 -12.59 5.29
CA TYR A 70 4.26 -12.29 6.11
C TYR A 70 4.50 -11.01 6.89
N VAL A 71 3.54 -10.11 6.85
CA VAL A 71 3.64 -8.78 7.46
C VAL A 71 2.40 -8.50 8.30
N HIS A 72 2.62 -8.01 9.51
CA HIS A 72 1.59 -7.47 10.39
C HIS A 72 1.72 -5.94 10.38
N THR A 73 0.65 -5.25 10.05
CA THR A 73 0.60 -3.79 10.03
C THR A 73 -0.45 -3.30 11.02
N THR A 74 -0.10 -2.31 11.81
CA THR A 74 -1.04 -1.58 12.67
C THR A 74 -1.02 -0.12 12.26
N LYS A 75 -2.20 0.46 11.99
CA LYS A 75 -2.39 1.89 11.77
C LYS A 75 -3.26 2.43 12.89
N LYS A 76 -2.79 3.43 13.59
CA LYS A 76 -3.50 4.08 14.68
C LYS A 76 -3.65 5.57 14.41
N LEU A 77 -4.86 6.08 14.51
CA LEU A 77 -5.11 7.51 14.48
C LEU A 77 -4.89 8.07 15.90
N THR A 78 -3.98 9.02 16.04
CA THR A 78 -3.72 9.70 17.31
C THR A 78 -4.78 10.77 17.60
N ALA A 79 -4.81 11.27 18.84
CA ALA A 79 -5.70 12.38 19.23
C ALA A 79 -5.50 13.66 18.40
N ASN A 80 -4.32 13.83 17.80
CA ASN A 80 -3.97 14.97 16.94
C ASN A 80 -4.28 14.74 15.46
N ASN A 81 -5.07 13.69 15.12
CA ASN A 81 -5.34 13.26 13.74
C ASN A 81 -4.08 12.84 12.94
N GLU A 82 -3.00 12.49 13.62
CA GLU A 82 -1.83 11.92 12.98
C GLU A 82 -1.99 10.41 12.84
N GLN A 83 -1.65 9.87 11.68
CA GLN A 83 -1.68 8.43 11.45
C GLN A 83 -0.31 7.83 11.78
N LEU A 84 -0.27 7.01 12.84
CA LEU A 84 0.91 6.21 13.19
C LEU A 84 0.81 4.82 12.56
N GLU A 85 1.70 4.50 11.65
CA GLU A 85 1.79 3.18 11.03
C GLU A 85 3.01 2.41 11.55
N THR A 86 2.77 1.19 12.02
CA THR A 86 3.82 0.24 12.42
C THR A 86 3.69 -1.01 11.57
N GLU A 87 4.76 -1.35 10.86
CA GLU A 87 4.84 -2.55 10.04
C GLU A 87 5.93 -3.48 10.57
N ARG A 88 5.60 -4.76 10.75
CA ARG A 88 6.51 -5.77 11.26
C ARG A 88 6.41 -7.04 10.42
N GLN A 89 7.55 -7.53 9.95
CA GLN A 89 7.62 -8.87 9.38
C GLN A 89 7.44 -9.91 10.49
N ILE A 90 6.62 -10.92 10.23
CA ILE A 90 6.32 -12.02 11.15
C ILE A 90 6.60 -13.36 10.46
N ASN A 91 6.72 -14.43 11.24
CA ASN A 91 6.87 -15.76 10.70
C ASN A 91 5.51 -16.38 10.30
N GLN A 92 5.55 -17.44 9.53
CA GLN A 92 4.37 -18.12 9.00
C GLN A 92 3.45 -18.64 10.11
N ASN A 93 4.00 -19.20 11.20
CA ASN A 93 3.19 -19.75 12.28
C ASN A 93 2.39 -18.67 12.99
N LEU A 94 3.03 -17.53 13.28
CA LEU A 94 2.36 -16.39 13.88
C LEU A 94 1.30 -15.81 12.95
N TYR A 95 1.58 -15.72 11.64
CA TYR A 95 0.61 -15.30 10.65
C TYR A 95 -0.67 -16.16 10.69
N HIS A 96 -0.53 -17.50 10.65
CA HIS A 96 -1.68 -18.40 10.71
C HIS A 96 -2.42 -18.31 12.05
N SER A 97 -1.72 -18.14 13.15
CA SER A 97 -2.36 -17.96 14.47
C SER A 97 -3.20 -16.68 14.52
N LEU A 98 -2.66 -15.57 13.98
CA LEU A 98 -3.35 -14.28 13.98
C LEU A 98 -4.55 -14.24 13.00
N LEU A 99 -4.58 -15.07 11.95
CA LEU A 99 -5.74 -15.19 11.06
C LEU A 99 -7.03 -15.62 11.79
N GLN A 100 -6.93 -16.26 12.96
CA GLN A 100 -8.09 -16.60 13.79
C GLN A 100 -8.80 -15.34 14.34
N GLN A 101 -8.15 -14.18 14.28
CA GLN A 101 -8.70 -12.89 14.71
C GLN A 101 -9.20 -12.05 13.52
N ALA A 102 -9.41 -12.69 12.35
CA ALA A 102 -9.93 -12.01 11.18
C ALA A 102 -11.28 -11.33 11.48
N ASP A 103 -11.41 -10.09 11.03
CA ASP A 103 -12.66 -9.33 11.17
C ASP A 103 -13.74 -9.97 10.27
N PRO A 104 -14.84 -10.50 10.84
CA PRO A 104 -15.88 -11.16 10.06
C PRO A 104 -16.68 -10.20 9.15
N TYR A 105 -16.58 -8.89 9.39
CA TYR A 105 -17.27 -7.88 8.59
C TYR A 105 -16.43 -7.33 7.44
N ARG A 106 -15.16 -7.71 7.36
CA ARG A 106 -14.24 -7.30 6.30
C ARG A 106 -13.82 -8.49 5.45
N ARG A 107 -13.88 -8.33 4.14
CA ARG A 107 -13.45 -9.38 3.22
C ARG A 107 -11.94 -9.39 3.06
N THR A 108 -11.36 -10.58 2.94
CA THR A 108 -9.98 -10.74 2.52
C THR A 108 -9.81 -10.23 1.10
N ILE A 109 -8.75 -9.49 0.87
CA ILE A 109 -8.40 -8.94 -0.44
C ILE A 109 -7.33 -9.84 -1.04
N HIS A 110 -7.56 -10.28 -2.27
CA HIS A 110 -6.56 -10.94 -3.10
C HIS A 110 -6.28 -10.07 -4.32
N LYS A 111 -5.02 -9.74 -4.55
CA LYS A 111 -4.59 -8.91 -5.67
C LYS A 111 -3.19 -9.29 -6.16
N VAL A 112 -2.95 -9.08 -7.43
CA VAL A 112 -1.63 -9.15 -8.03
C VAL A 112 -1.09 -7.73 -8.17
N ARG A 113 0.09 -7.47 -7.60
CA ARG A 113 0.78 -6.19 -7.66
C ARG A 113 1.94 -6.26 -8.64
N LYS A 114 2.01 -5.31 -9.55
CA LYS A 114 3.18 -5.05 -10.39
C LYS A 114 3.84 -3.76 -9.91
N SER A 115 5.10 -3.87 -9.47
CA SER A 115 5.92 -2.72 -9.05
C SER A 115 6.93 -2.39 -10.13
N PHE A 116 7.00 -1.12 -10.54
CA PHE A 116 7.89 -0.68 -11.62
C PHE A 116 8.29 0.79 -11.45
N ILE A 117 9.32 1.20 -12.20
CA ILE A 117 9.78 2.58 -12.27
C ILE A 117 9.55 3.09 -13.68
N TRP A 118 8.95 4.28 -13.81
CA TRP A 118 8.79 4.99 -15.07
C TRP A 118 9.23 6.44 -14.91
N LYS A 119 10.15 6.90 -15.76
CA LYS A 119 10.73 8.26 -15.73
C LYS A 119 11.15 8.70 -14.30
N GLY A 120 11.78 7.80 -13.56
CA GLY A 120 12.24 8.05 -12.20
C GLY A 120 11.16 8.01 -11.10
N GLN A 121 9.88 7.86 -11.45
CA GLN A 121 8.78 7.71 -10.50
C GLN A 121 8.48 6.24 -10.25
N TYR A 122 8.23 5.88 -9.00
CA TYR A 122 7.87 4.53 -8.58
C TYR A 122 6.35 4.36 -8.59
N PHE A 123 5.90 3.26 -9.19
CA PHE A 123 4.50 2.89 -9.30
C PHE A 123 4.23 1.49 -8.79
N GLU A 124 3.06 1.34 -8.18
CA GLU A 124 2.47 0.06 -7.82
C GLU A 124 1.12 -0.06 -8.54
N LEU A 125 0.99 -1.08 -9.38
CA LEU A 125 -0.24 -1.40 -10.10
C LEU A 125 -0.87 -2.63 -9.47
N ASP A 126 -2.01 -2.46 -8.84
CA ASP A 126 -2.78 -3.50 -8.18
C ASP A 126 -3.95 -3.94 -9.06
N LYS A 127 -3.91 -5.18 -9.53
CA LYS A 127 -5.05 -5.84 -10.14
C LYS A 127 -5.76 -6.67 -9.10
N PHE A 128 -6.97 -6.25 -8.73
CA PHE A 128 -7.79 -6.94 -7.75
C PHE A 128 -8.42 -8.20 -8.35
N LEU A 129 -8.37 -9.30 -7.61
CA LEU A 129 -8.96 -10.59 -7.93
C LEU A 129 -10.19 -10.85 -7.06
N GLU A 130 -10.12 -10.50 -5.77
CA GLU A 130 -11.18 -10.61 -4.78
C GLU A 130 -11.10 -9.43 -3.79
N PRO A 131 -12.22 -8.98 -3.24
CA PRO A 131 -13.62 -9.34 -3.54
C PRO A 131 -14.18 -8.66 -4.80
N VAL A 132 -13.46 -7.69 -5.36
CA VAL A 132 -13.89 -6.93 -6.54
C VAL A 132 -12.98 -7.31 -7.70
N GLN A 133 -13.54 -7.98 -8.69
CA GLN A 133 -12.81 -8.37 -9.90
C GLN A 133 -12.70 -7.22 -10.90
N ASN A 134 -11.64 -7.25 -11.71
CA ASN A 134 -11.38 -6.29 -12.79
C ASN A 134 -11.12 -4.84 -12.35
N LEU A 135 -11.00 -4.55 -11.06
CA LEU A 135 -10.52 -3.27 -10.58
C LEU A 135 -9.00 -3.23 -10.69
N VAL A 136 -8.49 -2.19 -11.35
CA VAL A 136 -7.04 -1.95 -11.45
C VAL A 136 -6.75 -0.55 -10.91
N ILE A 137 -5.94 -0.51 -9.85
CA ILE A 137 -5.53 0.74 -9.20
C ILE A 137 -4.03 0.93 -9.39
N LEU A 138 -3.67 2.12 -9.86
CA LEU A 138 -2.30 2.60 -9.89
C LEU A 138 -2.05 3.49 -8.67
N GLU A 139 -1.01 3.17 -7.91
CA GLU A 139 -0.54 3.97 -6.78
C GLU A 139 0.86 4.51 -7.09
N THR A 140 1.12 5.77 -6.73
CA THR A 140 2.46 6.35 -6.72
C THR A 140 2.71 7.06 -5.41
N LYS A 141 3.92 6.90 -4.86
CA LYS A 141 4.35 7.46 -3.58
C LYS A 141 5.53 8.39 -3.78
N GLY A 142 5.69 9.35 -2.86
CA GLY A 142 6.84 10.24 -2.87
C GLY A 142 6.75 11.37 -3.90
N VAL A 143 5.59 11.58 -4.50
CA VAL A 143 5.36 12.75 -5.37
C VAL A 143 5.10 13.95 -4.47
N ILE A 144 5.95 14.97 -4.57
CA ILE A 144 5.72 16.25 -3.90
C ILE A 144 4.39 16.81 -4.44
N ALA A 145 3.60 17.47 -3.59
CA ALA A 145 2.25 17.94 -3.93
C ALA A 145 2.13 18.72 -5.27
N GLN A 146 3.23 19.27 -5.75
CA GLN A 146 3.33 20.09 -6.96
C GLN A 146 3.94 19.34 -8.16
N GLU A 147 4.46 18.11 -7.97
CA GLU A 147 5.03 17.34 -9.07
C GLU A 147 3.92 16.72 -9.92
N GLU A 148 4.08 16.84 -11.23
CA GLU A 148 3.22 16.20 -12.19
C GLU A 148 3.51 14.68 -12.24
N VAL A 149 2.45 13.85 -12.25
CA VAL A 149 2.61 12.41 -12.42
C VAL A 149 2.84 12.10 -13.89
N ASN A 150 4.01 11.53 -14.19
CA ASN A 150 4.36 11.11 -15.55
C ASN A 150 3.76 9.71 -15.84
N PHE A 151 2.54 9.67 -16.32
CA PHE A 151 1.88 8.39 -16.64
C PHE A 151 2.59 7.65 -17.77
N PRO A 152 2.77 6.31 -17.59
CA PRO A 152 3.29 5.46 -18.67
C PRO A 152 2.30 5.37 -19.85
N PRO A 153 2.79 5.31 -21.10
CA PRO A 153 1.93 5.23 -22.29
C PRO A 153 1.14 3.92 -22.41
N PHE A 154 1.53 2.90 -21.67
CA PHE A 154 0.83 1.61 -21.58
C PHE A 154 -0.26 1.58 -20.50
N LEU A 155 -0.59 2.74 -19.88
CA LEU A 155 -1.69 2.91 -18.94
C LEU A 155 -2.59 4.06 -19.40
N ARG A 156 -3.90 3.83 -19.34
CA ARG A 156 -4.90 4.87 -19.53
C ARG A 156 -5.56 5.19 -18.20
N VAL A 157 -5.42 6.41 -17.72
CA VAL A 157 -6.09 6.87 -16.50
C VAL A 157 -7.58 7.02 -16.79
N VAL A 158 -8.40 6.38 -15.96
CA VAL A 158 -9.87 6.44 -16.02
C VAL A 158 -10.40 7.46 -15.03
N LYS A 159 -9.89 7.43 -13.79
CA LYS A 159 -10.36 8.30 -12.71
C LYS A 159 -9.24 8.52 -11.69
N ASP A 160 -9.09 9.76 -11.23
CA ASP A 160 -8.32 10.06 -10.01
C ASP A 160 -9.20 9.75 -8.79
N ILE A 161 -8.70 8.92 -7.88
CA ILE A 161 -9.35 8.48 -6.65
C ILE A 161 -8.51 8.82 -5.41
N THR A 162 -7.57 9.77 -5.56
CA THR A 162 -6.73 10.23 -4.46
C THR A 162 -7.60 10.80 -3.34
N GLY A 163 -7.50 10.22 -2.14
CA GLY A 163 -8.31 10.63 -1.00
C GLY A 163 -9.77 10.13 -0.99
N ASP A 164 -10.22 9.41 -2.02
CA ASP A 164 -11.56 8.82 -2.05
C ASP A 164 -11.61 7.56 -1.17
N THR A 165 -12.29 7.67 -0.02
CA THR A 165 -12.40 6.61 0.98
C THR A 165 -13.09 5.34 0.48
N ASN A 166 -13.92 5.43 -0.57
CA ASN A 166 -14.58 4.27 -1.17
C ASN A 166 -13.60 3.29 -1.83
N TYR A 167 -12.39 3.73 -2.12
CA TYR A 167 -11.32 2.92 -2.71
C TYR A 167 -10.19 2.59 -1.72
N TYR A 168 -10.39 2.84 -0.44
CA TYR A 168 -9.51 2.27 0.56
C TYR A 168 -9.77 0.77 0.63
N ASN A 169 -8.72 -0.01 0.85
CA ASN A 169 -8.83 -1.47 0.97
C ASN A 169 -9.62 -1.81 2.25
N TYR A 170 -10.92 -1.97 2.12
CA TYR A 170 -11.81 -2.41 3.20
C TYR A 170 -12.37 -3.79 2.92
#